data_ec3bf4454ee60ce8a9141a9568cd0391
#
_entry.id   ec3bf4454ee60ce8a9141a9568cd0391
#
_cell.length_a   1.000
_cell.length_b   1.000
_cell.length_c   1.000
_cell.angle_alpha   90.00
_cell.angle_beta   90.00
_cell.angle_gamma   90.00
#
_symmetry.space_group_name_H-M   'P 1'
#
loop_
_entity.id
_entity.type
_entity.pdbx_description
1 polymer ?
#
loop_
_entity_poly.entity_id
_entity_poly.type
_entity_poly.pdbx_seq_one_letter_code
_entity_poly.pdbx_strand_id
1 'polypeptide(L)'
;DNSLDFSLPSMVPIELDLDIGMGESNIDFTDLILSRIQIEGGMGEMNVEMHKPNPMVCDFLKIDTGLGSFEAEGLGNINAREVDIEVGMGSADIDYRGHFNHDVEINIEVGMGSIELILPENVNVKAKVHHNFLSSIDMDDLIKKGNYYLTDDWVSDRPTVYLDISVGLGSVDINLR
;
A
#
# COMPACT_ATOMS: atom_id res chain seq x y z
N ASP A 1 -24.45 -17.81 -3.94
CA ASP A 1 -23.38 -17.13 -3.17
C ASP A 1 -22.41 -18.21 -2.68
N ASN A 2 -21.19 -18.16 -3.16
CA ASN A 2 -20.11 -18.99 -2.63
C ASN A 2 -19.26 -18.09 -1.76
N SER A 3 -19.31 -18.23 -0.44
CA SER A 3 -18.39 -17.62 0.48
C SER A 3 -17.41 -18.66 1.02
N LEU A 4 -16.17 -18.28 1.19
CA LEU A 4 -15.12 -19.13 1.73
C LEU A 4 -14.47 -18.39 2.89
N ASP A 5 -14.66 -18.87 4.11
CA ASP A 5 -14.10 -18.27 5.31
C ASP A 5 -12.90 -19.09 5.79
N PHE A 6 -11.76 -18.42 5.94
CA PHE A 6 -10.55 -19.00 6.50
C PHE A 6 -10.23 -18.39 7.85
N SER A 7 -9.75 -19.21 8.77
CA SER A 7 -9.14 -18.74 10.02
C SER A 7 -7.73 -19.31 10.15
N LEU A 8 -6.77 -18.44 10.31
CA LEU A 8 -5.35 -18.80 10.42
C LEU A 8 -4.86 -18.72 11.88
N PRO A 9 -3.84 -19.52 12.25
CA PRO A 9 -3.29 -19.49 13.61
C PRO A 9 -2.54 -18.17 13.86
N SER A 10 -2.83 -17.52 14.98
CA SER A 10 -2.25 -16.23 15.39
C SER A 10 -0.94 -16.31 16.20
N MET A 11 -0.35 -17.50 16.36
CA MET A 11 0.79 -17.70 17.27
C MET A 11 2.10 -18.07 16.57
N VAL A 12 2.09 -18.16 15.24
CA VAL A 12 3.27 -18.52 14.44
C VAL A 12 3.42 -17.55 13.26
N PRO A 13 4.65 -17.23 12.84
CA PRO A 13 4.86 -16.47 11.62
C PRO A 13 4.29 -17.19 10.39
N ILE A 14 3.60 -16.44 9.55
CA ILE A 14 2.92 -16.94 8.36
C ILE A 14 3.52 -16.26 7.13
N GLU A 15 3.85 -17.06 6.13
CA GLU A 15 3.99 -16.61 4.75
C GLU A 15 2.67 -16.88 4.04
N LEU A 16 2.09 -15.86 3.44
CA LEU A 16 0.79 -15.93 2.83
C LEU A 16 0.91 -15.67 1.32
N ASP A 17 0.35 -16.59 0.56
CA ASP A 17 0.24 -16.50 -0.90
C ASP A 17 -1.22 -16.78 -1.27
N LEU A 18 -1.91 -15.76 -1.78
CA LEU A 18 -3.33 -15.80 -2.12
C LEU A 18 -3.53 -15.48 -3.59
N ASP A 19 -4.20 -16.38 -4.30
CA ASP A 19 -4.66 -16.17 -5.67
C ASP A 19 -6.20 -16.10 -5.67
N ILE A 20 -6.74 -14.94 -6.04
CA ILE A 20 -8.17 -14.63 -5.98
C ILE A 20 -8.64 -14.31 -7.40
N GLY A 21 -9.42 -15.21 -7.98
CA GLY A 21 -9.83 -15.10 -9.39
C GLY A 21 -10.78 -13.93 -9.67
N MET A 22 -12.05 -14.04 -9.25
CA MET A 22 -13.09 -13.02 -9.47
C MET A 22 -14.03 -12.94 -8.29
N GLY A 23 -14.42 -11.71 -7.93
CA GLY A 23 -15.43 -11.46 -6.91
C GLY A 23 -15.01 -10.37 -5.93
N GLU A 24 -15.70 -10.35 -4.80
CA GLU A 24 -15.42 -9.51 -3.65
C GLU A 24 -14.59 -10.32 -2.64
N SER A 25 -13.52 -9.71 -2.14
CA SER A 25 -12.61 -10.31 -1.17
C SER A 25 -12.41 -9.38 0.00
N ASN A 26 -12.66 -9.89 1.22
CA ASN A 26 -12.42 -9.17 2.46
C ASN A 26 -11.38 -9.93 3.26
N ILE A 27 -10.23 -9.30 3.50
CA ILE A 27 -9.06 -9.91 4.12
C ILE A 27 -8.70 -9.13 5.38
N ASP A 28 -8.87 -9.73 6.54
CA ASP A 28 -8.45 -9.14 7.81
C ASP A 28 -7.19 -9.84 8.33
N PHE A 29 -6.10 -9.10 8.38
CA PHE A 29 -4.81 -9.54 8.89
C PHE A 29 -4.60 -9.26 10.38
N THR A 30 -5.57 -8.65 11.03
CA THR A 30 -5.49 -8.33 12.45
C THR A 30 -5.24 -9.60 13.27
N ASP A 31 -4.31 -9.51 14.22
CA ASP A 31 -3.87 -10.62 15.10
C ASP A 31 -3.04 -11.74 14.41
N LEU A 32 -2.71 -11.62 13.12
CA LEU A 32 -1.75 -12.52 12.47
C LEU A 32 -0.31 -12.04 12.66
N ILE A 33 0.63 -12.98 12.60
CA ILE A 33 2.07 -12.71 12.57
C ILE A 33 2.55 -12.98 11.14
N LEU A 34 2.82 -11.92 10.39
CA LEU A 34 3.07 -12.01 8.97
C LEU A 34 4.55 -11.75 8.66
N SER A 35 5.19 -12.71 7.98
CA SER A 35 6.59 -12.60 7.54
C SER A 35 6.73 -12.24 6.06
N ARG A 36 5.79 -12.67 5.23
CA ARG A 36 5.71 -12.37 3.81
C ARG A 36 4.27 -12.47 3.34
N ILE A 37 3.85 -11.57 2.46
CA ILE A 37 2.50 -11.56 1.90
C ILE A 37 2.58 -11.36 0.40
N GLN A 38 1.86 -12.19 -0.34
CA GLN A 38 1.60 -12.01 -1.76
C GLN A 38 0.13 -12.27 -2.04
N ILE A 39 -0.52 -11.32 -2.70
CA ILE A 39 -1.94 -11.40 -3.06
C ILE A 39 -2.05 -11.06 -4.54
N GLU A 40 -2.66 -11.96 -5.30
CA GLU A 40 -2.98 -11.74 -6.70
C GLU A 40 -4.49 -11.78 -6.88
N GLY A 41 -5.08 -10.66 -7.31
CA GLY A 41 -6.50 -10.50 -7.59
C GLY A 41 -6.79 -10.34 -9.07
N GLY A 42 -7.69 -11.16 -9.63
CA GLY A 42 -8.03 -11.07 -11.05
C GLY A 42 -8.99 -9.94 -11.36
N MET A 43 -10.24 -10.03 -10.91
CA MET A 43 -11.29 -9.04 -11.20
C MET A 43 -12.27 -8.91 -10.05
N GLY A 44 -12.50 -7.69 -9.56
CA GLY A 44 -13.49 -7.43 -8.52
C GLY A 44 -13.06 -6.37 -7.53
N GLU A 45 -13.55 -6.51 -6.31
CA GLU A 45 -13.26 -5.64 -5.18
C GLU A 45 -12.42 -6.41 -4.15
N MET A 46 -11.31 -5.80 -3.73
CA MET A 46 -10.44 -6.37 -2.71
C MET A 46 -10.27 -5.38 -1.57
N ASN A 47 -10.68 -5.80 -0.37
CA ASN A 47 -10.54 -5.03 0.86
C ASN A 47 -9.56 -5.74 1.78
N VAL A 48 -8.55 -4.99 2.26
CA VAL A 48 -7.51 -5.48 3.18
C VAL A 48 -7.47 -4.62 4.43
N GLU A 49 -7.54 -5.24 5.59
CA GLU A 49 -7.54 -4.54 6.88
C GLU A 49 -6.43 -5.07 7.80
N MET A 50 -5.80 -4.15 8.55
CA MET A 50 -4.92 -4.50 9.65
C MET A 50 -4.95 -3.44 10.76
N HIS A 51 -5.72 -3.69 11.80
CA HIS A 51 -5.95 -2.72 12.87
C HIS A 51 -4.90 -2.74 13.98
N LYS A 52 -4.01 -3.74 14.02
CA LYS A 52 -2.94 -3.86 15.01
C LYS A 52 -1.58 -4.04 14.36
N PRO A 53 -0.51 -3.47 14.93
CA PRO A 53 0.82 -3.66 14.40
C PRO A 53 1.25 -5.13 14.37
N ASN A 54 1.80 -5.57 13.26
CA ASN A 54 2.48 -6.86 13.14
C ASN A 54 3.64 -6.92 14.15
N PRO A 55 3.71 -7.93 15.01
CA PRO A 55 4.74 -8.01 16.06
C PRO A 55 6.16 -8.27 15.52
N MET A 56 6.27 -8.60 14.24
CA MET A 56 7.55 -8.77 13.53
C MET A 56 7.60 -7.92 12.28
N VAL A 57 8.79 -7.76 11.73
CA VAL A 57 8.96 -7.13 10.42
C VAL A 57 8.52 -8.11 9.35
N CYS A 58 7.64 -7.67 8.46
CA CYS A 58 7.29 -8.37 7.24
C CYS A 58 8.35 -8.02 6.18
N ASP A 59 8.98 -9.01 5.58
CA ASP A 59 10.04 -8.74 4.61
C ASP A 59 9.48 -8.13 3.32
N PHE A 60 8.33 -8.62 2.86
CA PHE A 60 7.76 -8.22 1.59
C PHE A 60 6.23 -8.32 1.60
N LEU A 61 5.57 -7.28 1.09
CA LEU A 61 4.14 -7.25 0.80
C LEU A 61 3.96 -6.98 -0.70
N LYS A 62 3.35 -7.92 -1.40
CA LYS A 62 2.93 -7.71 -2.79
C LYS A 62 1.42 -7.81 -2.91
N ILE A 63 0.82 -6.84 -3.62
CA ILE A 63 -0.60 -6.83 -3.97
C ILE A 63 -0.71 -6.51 -5.45
N ASP A 64 -1.26 -7.42 -6.23
CA ASP A 64 -1.51 -7.28 -7.65
C ASP A 64 -3.02 -7.39 -7.90
N THR A 65 -3.62 -6.36 -8.48
CA THR A 65 -5.04 -6.34 -8.82
C THR A 65 -5.23 -6.06 -10.30
N GLY A 66 -5.88 -7.00 -11.01
CA GLY A 66 -6.06 -6.88 -12.47
C GLY A 66 -7.07 -5.78 -12.85
N LEU A 67 -8.34 -5.97 -12.48
CA LEU A 67 -9.44 -5.05 -12.80
C LEU A 67 -10.36 -4.87 -11.60
N GLY A 68 -10.58 -3.63 -11.15
CA GLY A 68 -11.54 -3.36 -10.09
C GLY A 68 -11.09 -2.30 -9.10
N SER A 69 -11.49 -2.47 -7.83
CA SER A 69 -11.11 -1.59 -6.74
C SER A 69 -10.30 -2.34 -5.69
N PHE A 70 -9.27 -1.67 -5.21
CA PHE A 70 -8.49 -2.10 -4.06
C PHE A 70 -8.63 -1.07 -2.94
N GLU A 71 -9.09 -1.52 -1.79
CA GLU A 71 -9.16 -0.69 -0.58
C GLU A 71 -8.31 -1.32 0.52
N ALA A 72 -7.51 -0.51 1.20
CA ALA A 72 -6.70 -0.97 2.32
C ALA A 72 -6.82 -0.04 3.52
N GLU A 73 -7.06 -0.59 4.70
CA GLU A 73 -7.10 0.14 5.96
C GLU A 73 -6.00 -0.31 6.90
N GLY A 74 -5.16 0.66 7.32
CA GLY A 74 -4.07 0.42 8.27
C GLY A 74 -2.95 -0.46 7.71
N LEU A 75 -2.68 -0.41 6.41
CA LEU A 75 -1.69 -1.26 5.73
C LEU A 75 -0.27 -1.07 6.29
N GLY A 76 0.05 0.11 6.83
CA GLY A 76 1.32 0.37 7.52
C GLY A 76 1.53 -0.48 8.78
N ASN A 77 0.47 -1.03 9.37
CA ASN A 77 0.57 -1.96 10.50
C ASN A 77 1.14 -3.33 10.10
N ILE A 78 1.17 -3.68 8.82
CA ILE A 78 1.87 -4.89 8.34
C ILE A 78 3.35 -4.83 8.66
N ASN A 79 3.90 -3.63 8.85
CA ASN A 79 5.29 -3.42 9.22
C ASN A 79 6.26 -4.02 8.17
N ALA A 80 5.92 -3.81 6.90
CA ALA A 80 6.70 -4.34 5.78
C ALA A 80 7.93 -3.46 5.47
N ARG A 81 9.02 -4.08 5.00
CA ARG A 81 10.21 -3.37 4.50
C ARG A 81 10.06 -2.93 3.06
N GLU A 82 9.46 -3.78 2.27
CA GLU A 82 9.26 -3.57 0.84
C GLU A 82 7.80 -3.87 0.51
N VAL A 83 7.19 -2.97 -0.25
CA VAL A 83 5.79 -3.03 -0.64
C VAL A 83 5.68 -2.77 -2.13
N ASP A 84 5.09 -3.71 -2.85
CA ASP A 84 4.75 -3.57 -4.26
C ASP A 84 3.24 -3.66 -4.44
N ILE A 85 2.65 -2.61 -5.00
CA ILE A 85 1.21 -2.56 -5.31
C ILE A 85 1.04 -2.29 -6.80
N GLU A 86 0.44 -3.23 -7.50
CA GLU A 86 0.14 -3.13 -8.91
C GLU A 86 -1.39 -3.12 -9.12
N VAL A 87 -1.88 -2.11 -9.82
CA VAL A 87 -3.30 -1.99 -10.21
C VAL A 87 -3.39 -1.87 -11.72
N GLY A 88 -3.91 -2.90 -12.36
CA GLY A 88 -4.01 -2.92 -13.81
C GLY A 88 -4.97 -1.86 -14.33
N MET A 89 -6.24 -1.91 -13.90
CA MET A 89 -7.27 -0.93 -14.27
C MET A 89 -8.30 -0.78 -13.14
N GLY A 90 -8.43 0.44 -12.58
CA GLY A 90 -9.39 0.70 -11.51
C GLY A 90 -8.96 1.76 -10.52
N SER A 91 -9.34 1.61 -9.27
CA SER A 91 -8.94 2.50 -8.17
C SER A 91 -8.20 1.75 -7.08
N ALA A 92 -7.28 2.47 -6.42
CA ALA A 92 -6.63 2.01 -5.21
C ALA A 92 -6.73 3.11 -4.14
N ASP A 93 -7.45 2.80 -3.07
CA ASP A 93 -7.62 3.68 -1.91
C ASP A 93 -6.86 3.06 -0.73
N ILE A 94 -5.69 3.63 -0.40
CA ILE A 94 -4.73 3.01 0.49
C ILE A 94 -4.50 3.88 1.72
N ASP A 95 -5.00 3.47 2.87
CA ASP A 95 -4.58 3.99 4.16
C ASP A 95 -3.34 3.22 4.64
N TYR A 96 -2.18 3.82 4.42
CA TYR A 96 -0.89 3.26 4.84
C TYR A 96 -0.44 3.79 6.21
N ARG A 97 -1.33 4.31 7.02
CA ARG A 97 -1.03 4.68 8.40
C ARG A 97 -0.82 3.44 9.26
N GLY A 98 0.06 3.56 10.24
CA GLY A 98 0.40 2.46 11.13
C GLY A 98 1.60 2.79 12.01
N HIS A 99 2.26 1.75 12.50
CA HIS A 99 3.42 1.87 13.37
C HIS A 99 4.72 1.67 12.58
N PHE A 100 5.52 2.73 12.46
CA PHE A 100 6.78 2.73 11.72
C PHE A 100 7.96 2.73 12.70
N ASN A 101 8.84 1.74 12.59
CA ASN A 101 10.07 1.62 13.36
C ASN A 101 11.32 1.41 12.50
N HIS A 102 11.16 1.41 11.18
CA HIS A 102 12.23 1.32 10.18
C HIS A 102 11.78 2.04 8.90
N ASP A 103 12.72 2.25 8.00
CA ASP A 103 12.43 2.76 6.66
C ASP A 103 11.66 1.72 5.85
N VAL A 104 10.83 2.18 4.93
CA VAL A 104 10.05 1.33 4.04
C VAL A 104 10.19 1.81 2.59
N GLU A 105 10.30 0.87 1.66
CA GLU A 105 10.27 1.11 0.22
C GLU A 105 8.89 0.70 -0.30
N ILE A 106 8.20 1.63 -0.96
CA ILE A 106 6.86 1.41 -1.53
C ILE A 106 6.91 1.72 -3.01
N ASN A 107 6.61 0.73 -3.83
CA ASN A 107 6.42 0.87 -5.26
C ASN A 107 4.94 0.72 -5.59
N ILE A 108 4.38 1.66 -6.34
CA ILE A 108 2.99 1.62 -6.77
C ILE A 108 2.93 1.83 -8.28
N GLU A 109 2.34 0.87 -8.98
CA GLU A 109 2.11 0.96 -10.40
C GLU A 109 0.61 0.92 -10.71
N VAL A 110 0.11 1.90 -11.46
CA VAL A 110 -1.26 1.93 -11.95
C VAL A 110 -1.27 2.07 -13.45
N GLY A 111 -1.84 1.08 -14.12
CA GLY A 111 -1.97 1.11 -15.57
C GLY A 111 -2.97 2.18 -16.01
N MET A 112 -4.20 2.11 -15.53
CA MET A 112 -5.27 3.08 -15.83
C MET A 112 -6.21 3.23 -14.64
N GLY A 113 -6.29 4.44 -14.05
CA GLY A 113 -7.20 4.67 -12.92
C GLY A 113 -6.73 5.72 -11.93
N SER A 114 -7.08 5.56 -10.67
CA SER A 114 -6.74 6.50 -9.60
C SER A 114 -6.10 5.81 -8.40
N ILE A 115 -5.20 6.53 -7.75
CA ILE A 115 -4.67 6.16 -6.43
C ILE A 115 -4.96 7.30 -5.46
N GLU A 116 -5.50 6.96 -4.30
CA GLU A 116 -5.43 7.79 -3.11
C GLU A 116 -4.55 7.07 -2.07
N LEU A 117 -3.49 7.73 -1.61
CA LEU A 117 -2.57 7.19 -0.60
C LEU A 117 -2.53 8.12 0.60
N ILE A 118 -2.86 7.59 1.76
CA ILE A 118 -2.75 8.29 3.04
C ILE A 118 -1.55 7.75 3.80
N LEU A 119 -0.59 8.63 4.09
CA LEU A 119 0.60 8.35 4.89
C LEU A 119 0.52 9.06 6.24
N PRO A 120 1.15 8.56 7.30
CA PRO A 120 1.15 9.25 8.60
C PRO A 120 2.10 10.47 8.59
N GLU A 121 1.73 11.53 9.33
CA GLU A 121 2.53 12.76 9.47
C GLU A 121 3.87 12.54 10.20
N ASN A 122 4.02 11.47 10.96
CA ASN A 122 5.18 11.21 11.81
C ASN A 122 6.32 10.46 11.10
N VAL A 123 6.30 10.36 9.78
CA VAL A 123 7.38 9.79 8.96
C VAL A 123 7.97 10.86 8.04
N ASN A 124 9.18 10.62 7.55
CA ASN A 124 9.68 11.35 6.41
C ASN A 124 9.15 10.69 5.13
N VAL A 125 8.80 11.48 4.14
CA VAL A 125 8.43 10.96 2.82
C VAL A 125 9.42 11.46 1.77
N LYS A 126 9.90 10.55 0.95
CA LYS A 126 10.67 10.86 -0.26
C LYS A 126 10.03 10.16 -1.44
N ALA A 127 9.16 10.90 -2.13
CA ALA A 127 8.42 10.37 -3.26
C ALA A 127 9.06 10.75 -4.60
N LYS A 128 9.05 9.80 -5.53
CA LYS A 128 9.35 10.00 -6.93
C LYS A 128 8.15 9.53 -7.74
N VAL A 129 7.69 10.36 -8.66
CA VAL A 129 6.54 10.04 -9.48
C VAL A 129 6.91 10.06 -10.95
N HIS A 130 6.66 8.95 -11.60
CA HIS A 130 6.77 8.79 -13.03
C HIS A 130 5.39 9.03 -13.65
N HIS A 131 5.23 10.16 -14.30
CA HIS A 131 3.98 10.52 -14.92
C HIS A 131 4.18 10.91 -16.39
N ASN A 132 3.16 10.70 -17.17
CA ASN A 132 3.06 11.27 -18.51
C ASN A 132 2.06 12.45 -18.52
N PHE A 133 1.90 13.11 -19.66
CA PHE A 133 1.04 14.30 -19.78
C PHE A 133 -0.47 14.00 -19.61
N LEU A 134 -0.87 12.74 -19.47
CA LEU A 134 -2.26 12.30 -19.30
C LEU A 134 -2.61 11.94 -17.85
N SER A 135 -1.67 12.12 -16.91
CA SER A 135 -1.89 11.86 -15.49
C SER A 135 -1.87 13.16 -14.68
N SER A 136 -2.74 13.26 -13.67
CA SER A 136 -2.73 14.32 -12.66
C SER A 136 -2.10 13.80 -11.37
N ILE A 137 -1.40 14.70 -10.66
CA ILE A 137 -0.72 14.37 -9.41
C ILE A 137 -1.05 15.48 -8.43
N ASP A 138 -1.59 15.10 -7.29
CA ASP A 138 -1.81 15.97 -6.14
C ASP A 138 -0.96 15.48 -4.95
N MET A 139 -0.13 16.36 -4.41
CA MET A 139 0.77 16.11 -3.28
C MET A 139 0.98 17.41 -2.51
N ASP A 140 -0.10 18.07 -2.14
CA ASP A 140 -0.07 19.41 -1.53
C ASP A 140 0.70 19.43 -0.20
N ASP A 141 0.81 18.29 0.49
CA ASP A 141 1.55 18.15 1.75
C ASP A 141 3.07 17.96 1.56
N LEU A 142 3.53 17.83 0.31
CA LEU A 142 4.94 17.58 0.00
C LEU A 142 5.55 18.72 -0.83
N ILE A 143 6.79 19.06 -0.55
CA ILE A 143 7.53 20.07 -1.32
C ILE A 143 8.38 19.44 -2.41
N LYS A 144 8.31 19.99 -3.62
CA LYS A 144 9.11 19.53 -4.75
C LYS A 144 10.55 20.02 -4.67
N LYS A 145 11.51 19.08 -4.62
CA LYS A 145 12.94 19.35 -4.70
C LYS A 145 13.59 18.52 -5.82
N GLY A 146 13.82 19.14 -6.95
CA GLY A 146 14.34 18.46 -8.15
C GLY A 146 13.34 17.44 -8.70
N ASN A 147 13.73 16.17 -8.72
CA ASN A 147 12.88 15.05 -9.21
C ASN A 147 12.10 14.36 -8.10
N TYR A 148 12.17 14.86 -6.86
CA TYR A 148 11.53 14.25 -5.70
C TYR A 148 10.53 15.21 -5.06
N TYR A 149 9.57 14.64 -4.36
CA TYR A 149 8.67 15.31 -3.44
C TYR A 149 9.05 14.85 -2.03
N LEU A 150 9.19 15.78 -1.10
CA LEU A 150 9.72 15.55 0.24
C LEU A 150 8.81 16.18 1.29
N THR A 151 8.73 15.61 2.47
CA THR A 151 8.19 16.31 3.65
C THR A 151 8.97 17.58 3.91
N ASP A 152 8.30 18.69 4.24
CA ASP A 152 8.93 19.98 4.51
C ASP A 152 9.70 19.94 5.84
N ASP A 153 9.14 19.32 6.85
CA ASP A 153 9.69 19.15 8.21
C ASP A 153 10.56 17.90 8.37
N TRP A 154 11.50 17.67 7.46
CA TRP A 154 12.37 16.50 7.50
C TRP A 154 13.13 16.36 8.82
N VAL A 155 12.99 15.24 9.52
CA VAL A 155 13.67 14.93 10.78
C VAL A 155 14.55 13.69 10.61
N SER A 156 15.85 13.79 10.89
CA SER A 156 16.83 12.73 10.60
C SER A 156 16.58 11.40 11.32
N ASP A 157 15.91 11.43 12.46
CA ASP A 157 15.66 10.23 13.28
C ASP A 157 14.28 9.62 13.05
N ARG A 158 13.47 10.18 12.14
CA ARG A 158 12.19 9.60 11.75
C ARG A 158 12.40 8.52 10.68
N PRO A 159 11.64 7.42 10.73
CA PRO A 159 11.57 6.48 9.63
C PRO A 159 11.19 7.18 8.31
N THR A 160 11.76 6.71 7.22
CA THR A 160 11.51 7.28 5.91
C THR A 160 10.72 6.33 5.02
N VAL A 161 9.66 6.85 4.41
CA VAL A 161 8.93 6.20 3.33
C VAL A 161 9.55 6.64 2.01
N TYR A 162 10.21 5.71 1.34
CA TYR A 162 10.69 5.87 -0.03
C TYR A 162 9.58 5.39 -0.97
N LEU A 163 9.02 6.32 -1.73
CA LEU A 163 7.86 6.07 -2.56
C LEU A 163 8.22 6.26 -4.03
N ASP A 164 8.04 5.23 -4.84
CA ASP A 164 8.15 5.30 -6.30
C ASP A 164 6.77 4.99 -6.91
N ILE A 165 6.20 5.94 -7.65
CA ILE A 165 4.87 5.82 -8.22
C ILE A 165 4.92 5.96 -9.72
N SER A 166 4.33 5.01 -10.42
CA SER A 166 4.15 5.02 -11.88
C SER A 166 2.67 4.99 -12.25
N VAL A 167 2.22 5.97 -13.01
CA VAL A 167 0.83 6.03 -13.49
C VAL A 167 0.79 6.20 -14.99
N GLY A 168 0.12 5.26 -15.66
CA GLY A 168 -0.11 5.31 -17.11
C GLY A 168 -1.13 6.38 -17.49
N LEU A 169 -2.38 6.20 -17.08
CA LEU A 169 -3.50 7.13 -17.33
C LEU A 169 -4.31 7.29 -16.05
N GLY A 170 -4.44 8.53 -15.52
CA GLY A 170 -5.30 8.73 -14.35
C GLY A 170 -4.78 9.76 -13.36
N SER A 171 -5.01 9.52 -12.06
CA SER A 171 -4.67 10.45 -10.98
C SER A 171 -3.96 9.76 -9.82
N VAL A 172 -3.08 10.53 -9.18
CA VAL A 172 -2.44 10.19 -7.90
C VAL A 172 -2.72 11.30 -6.93
N ASP A 173 -3.21 10.95 -5.77
CA ASP A 173 -3.44 11.83 -4.64
C ASP A 173 -2.70 11.27 -3.42
N ILE A 174 -1.80 12.06 -2.82
CA ILE A 174 -1.03 11.65 -1.64
C ILE A 174 -1.24 12.66 -0.54
N ASN A 175 -1.77 12.18 0.58
CA ASN A 175 -2.09 12.97 1.75
C ASN A 175 -1.26 12.54 2.96
N LEU A 176 -0.79 13.49 3.78
CA LEU A 176 -0.22 13.24 5.10
C LEU A 176 -1.26 13.52 6.19
N ARG A 177 -1.60 12.51 7.01
CA ARG A 177 -2.63 12.65 8.07
C ARG A 177 -2.26 11.89 9.34
#